data_c642d5273d10d17da2dc1696d572bd59
#
_entry.id   c642d5273d10d17da2dc1696d572bd59
#
_cell.length_a   1.000
_cell.length_b   1.000
_cell.length_c   1.000
_cell.angle_alpha   90.00
_cell.angle_beta   90.00
_cell.angle_gamma   90.00
#
_symmetry.space_group_name_H-M   'P 1'
#
loop_
_entity.id
_entity.type
_entity.pdbx_description
1 polymer ?
#
loop_
_entity_poly.entity_id
_entity_poly.type
_entity_poly.pdbx_seq_one_letter_code
_entity_poly.pdbx_strand_id
1 'polypeptide(L)'
;TILKCNTVDIKVAEIFALAQPDAIWLCMEHGSLDYNQAENQSNAAKIYDVDSLLRVNRGSYSNYIRGFEVDCTGLIIPQIKSLADAKEIEEFTKFPPIGKRGVDGGNNDGKYTKLDMAEYIKQANEERLVIYQIETPEVINDVEAIAEMEGVDALFFGPGDYSLSLGVPGQMD
;
A
#
# COMPACT_ATOMS: atom_id res chain seq x y z
N THR A 1 5.92 11.84 9.26
CA THR A 1 6.82 12.08 8.09
C THR A 1 7.01 10.81 7.29
N ILE A 2 6.81 10.86 5.97
CA ILE A 2 7.03 9.73 5.07
C ILE A 2 8.13 10.11 4.08
N LEU A 3 9.16 9.26 3.95
CA LEU A 3 10.25 9.44 3.00
C LEU A 3 10.07 8.51 1.81
N LYS A 4 9.97 9.09 0.60
CA LYS A 4 9.84 8.32 -0.63
C LYS A 4 11.19 7.78 -1.12
N CYS A 5 11.29 6.44 -1.23
CA CYS A 5 12.46 5.74 -1.72
C CYS A 5 12.20 5.19 -3.13
N ASN A 6 12.79 5.82 -4.15
CA ASN A 6 12.65 5.42 -5.56
C ASN A 6 13.86 4.62 -6.07
N THR A 7 14.57 3.93 -5.20
CA THR A 7 15.73 3.12 -5.55
C THR A 7 15.51 1.67 -5.13
N VAL A 8 16.20 0.76 -5.78
CA VAL A 8 16.18 -0.67 -5.45
C VAL A 8 17.25 -1.08 -4.43
N ASP A 9 18.15 -0.16 -4.08
CA ASP A 9 19.26 -0.46 -3.17
C ASP A 9 18.79 -0.44 -1.70
N ILE A 10 18.95 -1.59 -1.04
CA ILE A 10 18.58 -1.77 0.37
C ILE A 10 19.29 -0.78 1.30
N LYS A 11 20.53 -0.39 0.99
CA LYS A 11 21.30 0.55 1.83
C LYS A 11 20.66 1.93 1.89
N VAL A 12 19.99 2.35 0.81
CA VAL A 12 19.28 3.62 0.83
C VAL A 12 18.05 3.54 1.73
N ALA A 13 17.33 2.42 1.74
CA ALA A 13 16.24 2.19 2.68
C ALA A 13 16.73 2.21 4.14
N GLU A 14 17.89 1.56 4.43
CA GLU A 14 18.52 1.63 5.75
C GLU A 14 18.89 3.06 6.16
N ILE A 15 19.49 3.84 5.25
CA ILE A 15 19.87 5.24 5.52
C ILE A 15 18.62 6.07 5.81
N PHE A 16 17.53 5.85 5.08
CA PHE A 16 16.26 6.53 5.34
C PHE A 16 15.67 6.12 6.70
N ALA A 17 15.72 4.83 7.03
CA ALA A 17 15.25 4.34 8.33
C ALA A 17 16.06 4.89 9.51
N LEU A 18 17.36 5.08 9.35
CA LEU A 18 18.21 5.75 10.35
C LEU A 18 17.80 7.20 10.65
N ALA A 19 17.16 7.88 9.70
CA ALA A 19 16.61 9.21 9.92
C ALA A 19 15.28 9.20 10.72
N GLN A 20 14.78 8.02 11.08
CA GLN A 20 13.59 7.79 11.91
C GLN A 20 12.33 8.53 11.40
N PRO A 21 11.97 8.40 10.11
CA PRO A 21 10.65 8.81 9.66
C PRO A 21 9.57 7.89 10.26
N ASP A 22 8.31 8.30 10.21
CA ASP A 22 7.20 7.41 10.57
C ASP A 22 7.09 6.23 9.59
N ALA A 23 7.38 6.47 8.28
CA ALA A 23 7.40 5.41 7.27
C ALA A 23 8.34 5.70 6.11
N ILE A 24 8.77 4.63 5.42
CA ILE A 24 9.41 4.69 4.11
C ILE A 24 8.37 4.30 3.04
N TRP A 25 8.24 5.13 2.00
CA TRP A 25 7.38 4.84 0.87
C TRP A 25 8.17 4.20 -0.26
N LEU A 26 7.96 2.92 -0.48
CA LEU A 26 8.49 2.12 -1.58
C LEU A 26 7.54 2.21 -2.79
N CYS A 27 8.08 2.21 -4.01
CA CYS A 27 7.25 2.41 -5.18
C CYS A 27 7.54 1.41 -6.30
N MET A 28 6.55 0.58 -6.62
CA MET A 28 6.58 -0.33 -7.77
C MET A 28 5.89 0.26 -9.02
N GLU A 29 5.06 1.28 -8.87
CA GLU A 29 4.31 1.87 -9.98
C GLU A 29 5.21 2.60 -10.99
N HIS A 30 6.16 3.42 -10.50
CA HIS A 30 7.03 4.26 -11.34
C HIS A 30 8.51 3.92 -11.17
N GLY A 31 8.83 2.70 -10.80
CA GLY A 31 10.21 2.29 -10.59
C GLY A 31 10.48 0.88 -11.07
N SER A 32 11.72 0.45 -10.90
CA SER A 32 12.17 -0.90 -11.23
C SER A 32 12.12 -1.86 -10.04
N LEU A 33 11.52 -1.45 -8.92
CA LEU A 33 11.40 -2.26 -7.72
C LEU A 33 10.53 -3.50 -7.99
N ASP A 34 11.01 -4.66 -7.60
CA ASP A 34 10.25 -5.91 -7.60
C ASP A 34 9.86 -6.34 -6.16
N TYR A 35 9.08 -7.42 -6.02
CA TYR A 35 8.64 -7.90 -4.72
C TYR A 35 9.79 -8.37 -3.82
N ASN A 36 10.83 -9.01 -4.36
CA ASN A 36 11.98 -9.43 -3.58
C ASN A 36 12.76 -8.22 -3.03
N GLN A 37 12.93 -7.20 -3.85
CA GLN A 37 13.56 -5.95 -3.43
C GLN A 37 12.70 -5.19 -2.40
N ALA A 38 11.37 -5.16 -2.59
CA ALA A 38 10.43 -4.57 -1.65
C ALA A 38 10.49 -5.27 -0.28
N GLU A 39 10.52 -6.60 -0.26
CA GLU A 39 10.69 -7.40 0.97
C GLU A 39 11.99 -7.06 1.69
N ASN A 40 13.10 -7.01 0.97
CA ASN A 40 14.40 -6.66 1.55
C ASN A 40 14.39 -5.23 2.15
N GLN A 41 13.80 -4.26 1.46
CA GLN A 41 13.72 -2.88 1.95
C GLN A 41 12.74 -2.75 3.12
N SER A 42 11.61 -3.48 3.11
CA SER A 42 10.68 -3.56 4.24
C SER A 42 11.36 -4.14 5.49
N ASN A 43 12.10 -5.24 5.32
CA ASN A 43 12.85 -5.85 6.42
C ASN A 43 13.94 -4.91 6.95
N ALA A 44 14.62 -4.17 6.08
CA ALA A 44 15.59 -3.16 6.49
C ALA A 44 14.97 -2.05 7.33
N ALA A 45 13.80 -1.54 6.94
CA ALA A 45 13.07 -0.53 7.71
C ALA A 45 12.69 -1.03 9.12
N LYS A 46 12.22 -2.27 9.22
CA LYS A 46 11.83 -2.89 10.50
C LYS A 46 12.97 -3.05 11.50
N ILE A 47 14.21 -3.20 11.05
CA ILE A 47 15.39 -3.25 11.95
C ILE A 47 15.49 -1.97 12.79
N TYR A 48 14.98 -0.87 12.26
CA TYR A 48 15.02 0.46 12.89
C TYR A 48 13.66 0.90 13.44
N ASP A 49 12.68 -0.03 13.54
CA ASP A 49 11.32 0.26 13.99
C ASP A 49 10.62 1.35 13.16
N VAL A 50 10.82 1.29 11.84
CA VAL A 50 10.22 2.21 10.86
C VAL A 50 9.28 1.44 9.94
N ASP A 51 8.08 1.98 9.73
CA ASP A 51 7.08 1.40 8.85
C ASP A 51 7.49 1.44 7.37
N SER A 52 6.90 0.55 6.58
CA SER A 52 7.04 0.55 5.12
C SER A 52 5.67 0.59 4.43
N LEU A 53 5.49 1.53 3.53
CA LEU A 53 4.31 1.65 2.67
C LEU A 53 4.71 1.33 1.23
N LEU A 54 4.10 0.31 0.65
CA LEU A 54 4.39 -0.09 -0.73
C LEU A 54 3.32 0.42 -1.68
N ARG A 55 3.70 1.32 -2.59
CA ARG A 55 2.83 1.65 -3.72
C ARG A 55 2.93 0.56 -4.78
N VAL A 56 1.86 -0.19 -4.92
CA VAL A 56 1.78 -1.34 -5.83
C VAL A 56 1.43 -0.90 -7.25
N ASN A 57 1.72 -1.76 -8.23
CA ASN A 57 1.17 -1.60 -9.57
C ASN A 57 -0.33 -1.88 -9.55
N ARG A 58 -1.11 -1.09 -10.30
CA ARG A 58 -2.49 -1.46 -10.61
C ARG A 58 -2.51 -2.79 -11.37
N GLY A 59 -3.47 -3.62 -11.04
CA GLY A 59 -3.55 -4.92 -11.70
C GLY A 59 -4.62 -5.82 -11.11
N SER A 60 -4.31 -7.11 -11.06
CA SER A 60 -5.19 -8.14 -10.54
C SER A 60 -5.00 -8.35 -9.03
N TYR A 61 -5.84 -9.19 -8.46
CA TYR A 61 -5.76 -9.72 -7.11
C TYR A 61 -4.33 -9.98 -6.60
N SER A 62 -3.49 -10.65 -7.41
CA SER A 62 -2.11 -10.99 -7.02
C SER A 62 -1.21 -9.78 -6.77
N ASN A 63 -1.48 -8.64 -7.40
CA ASN A 63 -0.69 -7.43 -7.17
C ASN A 63 -0.86 -6.90 -5.73
N TYR A 64 -2.05 -7.04 -5.16
CA TYR A 64 -2.38 -6.55 -3.84
C TYR A 64 -1.94 -7.53 -2.74
N ILE A 65 -2.29 -8.81 -2.87
CA ILE A 65 -1.90 -9.80 -1.85
C ILE A 65 -0.38 -9.90 -1.68
N ARG A 66 0.36 -9.94 -2.80
CA ARG A 66 1.84 -10.03 -2.76
C ARG A 66 2.48 -8.80 -2.13
N GLY A 67 1.86 -7.63 -2.26
CA GLY A 67 2.31 -6.41 -1.60
C GLY A 67 2.26 -6.52 -0.07
N PHE A 68 1.28 -7.25 0.49
CA PHE A 68 1.24 -7.54 1.92
C PHE A 68 2.16 -8.70 2.31
N GLU A 69 2.24 -9.75 1.48
CA GLU A 69 3.05 -10.95 1.74
C GLU A 69 4.56 -10.67 1.86
N VAL A 70 5.05 -9.57 1.27
CA VAL A 70 6.41 -9.06 1.51
C VAL A 70 6.54 -8.30 2.83
N ASP A 71 5.51 -8.35 3.68
CA ASP A 71 5.46 -7.79 5.03
C ASP A 71 5.65 -6.26 5.09
N CYS A 72 5.13 -5.52 4.10
CA CYS A 72 4.97 -4.08 4.22
C CYS A 72 3.84 -3.74 5.21
N THR A 73 4.00 -2.67 6.00
CA THR A 73 2.98 -2.21 6.95
C THR A 73 1.69 -1.81 6.23
N GLY A 74 1.79 -1.25 5.03
CA GLY A 74 0.62 -0.85 4.27
C GLY A 74 0.85 -0.78 2.77
N LEU A 75 -0.26 -0.75 2.03
CA LEU A 75 -0.27 -0.54 0.59
C LEU A 75 -0.79 0.85 0.24
N ILE A 76 -0.13 1.50 -0.71
CA ILE A 76 -0.67 2.65 -1.43
C ILE A 76 -1.15 2.14 -2.79
N ILE A 77 -2.43 2.29 -3.08
CA ILE A 77 -3.05 1.79 -4.29
C ILE A 77 -3.38 2.97 -5.19
N PRO A 78 -2.65 3.15 -6.30
CA PRO A 78 -2.81 4.30 -7.19
C PRO A 78 -4.03 4.16 -8.09
N GLN A 79 -4.41 5.23 -8.77
CA GLN A 79 -5.38 5.23 -9.87
C GLN A 79 -6.75 4.64 -9.49
N ILE A 80 -7.29 4.98 -8.31
CA ILE A 80 -8.67 4.64 -7.95
C ILE A 80 -9.62 5.38 -8.88
N LYS A 81 -10.57 4.67 -9.50
CA LYS A 81 -11.43 5.22 -10.56
C LYS A 81 -12.87 5.44 -10.15
N SER A 82 -13.36 4.70 -9.17
CA SER A 82 -14.76 4.79 -8.72
C SER A 82 -14.94 4.06 -7.39
N LEU A 83 -16.11 4.24 -6.75
CA LEU A 83 -16.49 3.46 -5.57
C LEU A 83 -16.56 1.95 -5.86
N ALA A 84 -16.97 1.55 -7.06
CA ALA A 84 -17.00 0.13 -7.44
C ALA A 84 -15.59 -0.46 -7.53
N ASP A 85 -14.65 0.27 -8.11
CA ASP A 85 -13.23 -0.11 -8.16
C ASP A 85 -12.62 -0.20 -6.74
N ALA A 86 -12.93 0.76 -5.88
CA ALA A 86 -12.49 0.77 -4.49
C ALA A 86 -13.00 -0.46 -3.71
N LYS A 87 -14.27 -0.83 -3.88
CA LYS A 87 -14.86 -2.02 -3.24
C LYS A 87 -14.25 -3.33 -3.72
N GLU A 88 -13.96 -3.45 -5.02
CA GLU A 88 -13.28 -4.64 -5.56
C GLU A 88 -11.87 -4.78 -4.94
N ILE A 89 -11.14 -3.69 -4.77
CA ILE A 89 -9.82 -3.70 -4.16
C ILE A 89 -9.91 -4.04 -2.66
N GLU A 90 -10.90 -3.53 -1.94
CA GLU A 90 -11.15 -3.90 -0.54
C GLU A 90 -11.35 -5.42 -0.40
N GLU A 91 -12.14 -6.04 -1.31
CA GLU A 91 -12.30 -7.49 -1.32
C GLU A 91 -10.97 -8.24 -1.46
N PHE A 92 -9.99 -7.68 -2.16
CA PHE A 92 -8.68 -8.30 -2.37
C PHE A 92 -7.67 -8.01 -1.25
N THR A 93 -7.83 -6.93 -0.51
CA THR A 93 -6.85 -6.45 0.47
C THR A 93 -7.15 -6.84 1.90
N LYS A 94 -8.42 -6.99 2.25
CA LYS A 94 -8.86 -7.36 3.60
C LYS A 94 -9.36 -8.80 3.65
N PHE A 95 -9.11 -9.49 4.76
CA PHE A 95 -9.65 -10.82 5.02
C PHE A 95 -11.13 -10.75 5.44
N PRO A 96 -11.88 -11.88 5.37
CA PRO A 96 -13.22 -11.93 5.94
C PRO A 96 -13.22 -11.50 7.43
N PRO A 97 -14.28 -10.81 7.92
CA PRO A 97 -15.52 -10.50 7.22
C PRO A 97 -15.50 -9.25 6.34
N ILE A 98 -14.45 -8.43 6.36
CA ILE A 98 -14.36 -7.16 5.63
C ILE A 98 -14.22 -7.40 4.11
N GLY A 99 -13.32 -8.31 3.74
CA GLY A 99 -13.01 -8.63 2.35
C GLY A 99 -13.04 -10.13 2.06
N LYS A 100 -12.32 -10.53 1.00
CA LYS A 100 -12.23 -11.92 0.50
C LYS A 100 -10.78 -12.32 0.21
N ARG A 101 -9.79 -11.66 0.80
CA ARG A 101 -8.38 -11.99 0.63
C ARG A 101 -8.15 -13.46 0.94
N GLY A 102 -7.44 -14.18 0.04
CA GLY A 102 -6.99 -15.54 0.29
C GLY A 102 -5.87 -15.58 1.32
N VAL A 103 -5.82 -16.63 2.13
CA VAL A 103 -4.82 -16.78 3.18
C VAL A 103 -3.66 -17.66 2.72
N ASP A 104 -2.44 -17.17 2.89
CA ASP A 104 -1.20 -17.94 2.88
C ASP A 104 -0.29 -17.42 4.00
N GLY A 105 -0.17 -18.18 5.07
CA GLY A 105 0.69 -17.83 6.21
C GLY A 105 2.18 -18.19 5.99
N GLY A 106 2.51 -18.77 4.83
CA GLY A 106 3.86 -19.25 4.52
C GLY A 106 4.87 -18.17 4.13
N ASN A 107 4.42 -16.92 4.03
CA ASN A 107 5.23 -15.76 3.65
C ASN A 107 5.71 -14.95 4.87
N ASN A 108 6.44 -13.87 4.62
CA ASN A 108 7.07 -13.05 5.66
C ASN A 108 6.03 -12.42 6.61
N ASP A 109 4.90 -11.96 6.09
CA ASP A 109 3.82 -11.35 6.89
C ASP A 109 3.14 -12.36 7.84
N GLY A 110 3.04 -13.63 7.45
CA GLY A 110 2.55 -14.74 8.29
C GLY A 110 3.65 -15.40 9.15
N LYS A 111 4.87 -14.83 9.16
CA LYS A 111 6.03 -15.36 9.87
C LYS A 111 6.30 -16.84 9.54
N TYR A 112 6.15 -17.19 8.27
CA TYR A 112 6.44 -18.54 7.74
C TYR A 112 5.67 -19.64 8.50
N THR A 113 4.37 -19.46 8.66
CA THR A 113 3.45 -20.35 9.39
C THR A 113 3.64 -20.41 10.91
N LYS A 114 4.46 -19.52 11.47
CA LYS A 114 4.68 -19.49 12.93
C LYS A 114 3.53 -18.84 13.69
N LEU A 115 2.80 -17.93 13.06
CA LEU A 115 1.61 -17.33 13.65
C LEU A 115 0.43 -18.31 13.56
N ASP A 116 -0.42 -18.30 14.58
CA ASP A 116 -1.75 -18.92 14.47
C ASP A 116 -2.55 -18.22 13.35
N MET A 117 -3.26 -19.01 12.55
CA MET A 117 -3.96 -18.47 11.38
C MET A 117 -5.05 -17.45 11.75
N ALA A 118 -5.79 -17.69 12.83
CA ALA A 118 -6.85 -16.77 13.25
C ALA A 118 -6.26 -15.46 13.77
N GLU A 119 -5.15 -15.53 14.50
CA GLU A 119 -4.42 -14.37 14.97
C GLU A 119 -3.82 -13.58 13.80
N TYR A 120 -3.19 -14.26 12.84
CA TYR A 120 -2.66 -13.63 11.62
C TYR A 120 -3.74 -12.86 10.85
N ILE A 121 -4.91 -13.48 10.62
CA ILE A 121 -6.03 -12.85 9.90
C ILE A 121 -6.52 -11.61 10.65
N LYS A 122 -6.68 -11.73 11.98
CA LYS A 122 -7.12 -10.62 12.82
C LYS A 122 -6.14 -9.45 12.78
N GLN A 123 -4.85 -9.69 13.04
CA GLN A 123 -3.81 -8.67 13.02
C GLN A 123 -3.69 -8.02 11.64
N ALA A 124 -3.78 -8.80 10.56
CA ALA A 124 -3.71 -8.25 9.21
C ALA A 124 -4.88 -7.31 8.87
N ASN A 125 -6.11 -7.61 9.34
CA ASN A 125 -7.24 -6.71 9.16
C ASN A 125 -7.14 -5.44 10.01
N GLU A 126 -6.61 -5.54 11.24
CA GLU A 126 -6.55 -4.45 12.21
C GLU A 126 -5.33 -3.53 11.99
N GLU A 127 -4.18 -4.08 11.56
CA GLU A 127 -2.90 -3.37 11.59
C GLU A 127 -2.36 -3.02 10.19
N ARG A 128 -2.76 -3.77 9.12
CA ARG A 128 -2.28 -3.48 7.77
C ARG A 128 -3.06 -2.36 7.12
N LEU A 129 -2.36 -1.30 6.72
CA LEU A 129 -2.97 -0.11 6.15
C LEU A 129 -3.29 -0.29 4.66
N VAL A 130 -4.46 0.15 4.26
CA VAL A 130 -4.89 0.29 2.86
C VAL A 130 -5.12 1.77 2.58
N ILE A 131 -4.28 2.34 1.73
CA ILE A 131 -4.27 3.76 1.39
C ILE A 131 -4.65 3.91 -0.08
N TYR A 132 -5.74 4.59 -0.39
CA TYR A 132 -6.16 4.83 -1.77
C TYR A 132 -5.66 6.17 -2.26
N GLN A 133 -4.99 6.16 -3.43
CA GLN A 133 -4.52 7.38 -4.07
C GLN A 133 -5.61 7.93 -4.99
N ILE A 134 -6.08 9.12 -4.68
CA ILE A 134 -7.09 9.87 -5.41
C ILE A 134 -6.38 10.83 -6.35
N GLU A 135 -6.44 10.56 -7.64
CA GLU A 135 -5.65 11.29 -8.65
C GLU A 135 -6.32 11.37 -10.02
N THR A 136 -7.59 10.95 -10.09
CA THR A 136 -8.41 11.08 -11.30
C THR A 136 -9.67 11.89 -11.00
N PRO A 137 -10.15 12.75 -11.92
CA PRO A 137 -11.35 13.55 -11.69
C PRO A 137 -12.63 12.71 -11.54
N GLU A 138 -12.66 11.53 -12.14
CA GLU A 138 -13.83 10.65 -12.15
C GLU A 138 -14.22 10.19 -10.74
N VAL A 139 -13.24 9.99 -9.85
CA VAL A 139 -13.48 9.45 -8.51
C VAL A 139 -13.89 10.51 -7.49
N ILE A 140 -13.80 11.80 -7.83
CA ILE A 140 -14.02 12.90 -6.86
C ILE A 140 -15.40 12.85 -6.21
N ASN A 141 -16.42 12.48 -6.96
CA ASN A 141 -17.79 12.39 -6.43
C ASN A 141 -18.01 11.18 -5.49
N ASP A 142 -17.09 10.22 -5.51
CA ASP A 142 -17.15 9.01 -4.72
C ASP A 142 -16.27 9.07 -3.45
N VAL A 143 -15.45 10.13 -3.28
CA VAL A 143 -14.44 10.24 -2.24
C VAL A 143 -14.99 10.06 -0.83
N GLU A 144 -16.12 10.67 -0.52
CA GLU A 144 -16.78 10.55 0.79
C GLU A 144 -17.19 9.10 1.06
N ALA A 145 -17.86 8.47 0.07
CA ALA A 145 -18.29 7.08 0.19
C ALA A 145 -17.11 6.09 0.28
N ILE A 146 -15.99 6.40 -0.39
CA ILE A 146 -14.75 5.61 -0.29
C ILE A 146 -14.10 5.79 1.09
N ALA A 147 -14.11 7.01 1.64
CA ALA A 147 -13.56 7.29 2.96
C ALA A 147 -14.34 6.62 4.11
N GLU A 148 -15.60 6.27 3.90
CA GLU A 148 -16.45 5.56 4.85
C GLU A 148 -16.31 4.03 4.81
N MET A 149 -15.54 3.49 3.85
CA MET A 149 -15.32 2.04 3.73
C MET A 149 -14.49 1.51 4.90
N GLU A 150 -14.89 0.41 5.51
CA GLU A 150 -14.24 -0.20 6.68
C GLU A 150 -12.79 -0.62 6.41
N GLY A 151 -12.50 -1.07 5.19
CA GLY A 151 -11.18 -1.55 4.80
C GLY A 151 -10.25 -0.47 4.26
N VAL A 152 -10.63 0.83 4.33
CA VAL A 152 -9.82 1.96 3.85
C VAL A 152 -9.32 2.79 5.02
N ASP A 153 -8.01 2.82 5.23
CA ASP A 153 -7.39 3.49 6.38
C ASP A 153 -7.06 4.97 6.10
N ALA A 154 -6.77 5.31 4.83
CA ALA A 154 -6.48 6.69 4.44
C ALA A 154 -6.70 6.95 2.95
N LEU A 155 -6.94 8.21 2.61
CA LEU A 155 -6.91 8.71 1.26
C LEU A 155 -5.68 9.60 1.04
N PHE A 156 -5.01 9.40 -0.07
CA PHE A 156 -3.82 10.14 -0.48
C PHE A 156 -4.09 10.88 -1.79
N PHE A 157 -4.04 12.20 -1.78
CA PHE A 157 -4.27 12.98 -3.00
C PHE A 157 -3.02 13.06 -3.87
N GLY A 158 -3.16 12.72 -5.16
CA GLY A 158 -2.09 12.78 -6.17
C GLY A 158 -2.25 14.01 -7.11
N PRO A 159 -1.80 15.23 -6.71
CA PRO A 159 -2.09 16.45 -7.46
C PRO A 159 -1.43 16.49 -8.84
N GLY A 160 -0.32 15.78 -9.04
CA GLY A 160 0.37 15.71 -10.33
C GLY A 160 -0.52 15.10 -11.42
N ASP A 161 -0.96 13.86 -11.20
CA ASP A 161 -1.82 13.15 -12.17
C ASP A 161 -3.22 13.75 -12.24
N TYR A 162 -3.72 14.27 -11.11
CA TYR A 162 -5.00 14.98 -11.11
C TYR A 162 -4.98 16.22 -12.01
N SER A 163 -3.99 17.09 -11.88
CA SER A 163 -3.84 18.28 -12.75
C SER A 163 -3.61 17.92 -14.22
N LEU A 164 -2.85 16.84 -14.47
CA LEU A 164 -2.65 16.30 -15.81
C LEU A 164 -3.98 15.85 -16.43
N SER A 165 -4.80 15.12 -15.68
CA SER A 165 -6.10 14.61 -16.13
C SER A 165 -7.10 15.74 -16.41
N LEU A 166 -6.99 16.88 -15.73
CA LEU A 166 -7.75 18.09 -16.00
C LEU A 166 -7.23 18.89 -17.20
N GLY A 167 -6.13 18.50 -17.82
CA GLY A 167 -5.50 19.23 -18.94
C GLY A 167 -4.72 20.48 -18.51
N VAL A 168 -4.40 20.61 -17.22
CA VAL A 168 -3.68 21.76 -16.64
C VAL A 168 -2.44 21.28 -15.85
N PRO A 169 -1.52 20.56 -16.48
CA PRO A 169 -0.43 19.87 -15.79
C PRO A 169 0.42 20.84 -14.96
N GLY A 170 0.61 20.50 -13.68
CA GLY A 170 1.41 21.27 -12.73
C GLY A 170 0.75 22.51 -12.15
N GLN A 171 -0.49 22.83 -12.53
CA GLN A 171 -1.29 23.86 -11.87
C GLN A 171 -1.96 23.22 -10.64
N MET A 172 -1.48 23.59 -9.47
CA MET A 172 -1.91 23.00 -8.19
C MET A 172 -2.56 24.03 -7.25
N ASP A 173 -2.90 25.20 -7.80
CA ASP A 173 -3.50 26.34 -7.09
C ASP A 173 -5.03 26.24 -7.04
#